data_23795674b24878f0da892fd6845a1633
#
_entry.id   23795674b24878f0da892fd6845a1633
#
_cell.length_a   1.000
_cell.length_b   1.000
_cell.length_c   1.000
_cell.angle_alpha   90.00
_cell.angle_beta   90.00
_cell.angle_gamma   90.00
#
_symmetry.space_group_name_H-M   'P 1'
#
loop_
_entity.id
_entity.type
_entity.pdbx_description
1 polymer ?
#
loop_
_entity_poly.entity_id
_entity_poly.type
_entity_poly.pdbx_seq_one_letter_code
_entity_poly.pdbx_strand_id
1 'polypeptide(L)'
;MKNNKKLRTWLDDFNLSHPLVIAGPCSAETEKQVLTIAHELKDTDVSIFRAGIWKPRTRPGMFEGVGAIGLKWLKKVKEETGLMTTTEVANANHVKLAIENDVDVLWIGARSTVSPFIVQEIADALEGTDKIVLLKNPVNPDLSLWYGGIERLYSSNIKKLGVIHRGFSSYSKSKYRNNPEWQIPIAVSYTHLTLPTTRHV
;
A
#
# COMPACT_ATOMS: atom_id res chain seq x y z
N MET A 1 3.65 -18.60 -25.34
CA MET A 1 4.60 -18.83 -24.25
C MET A 1 4.83 -17.50 -23.57
N LYS A 2 4.17 -17.24 -22.43
CA LYS A 2 4.33 -15.99 -21.67
C LYS A 2 5.68 -16.07 -20.94
N ASN A 3 6.58 -15.14 -21.26
CA ASN A 3 7.85 -14.96 -20.56
C ASN A 3 7.56 -14.77 -19.05
N ASN A 4 7.82 -15.78 -18.26
CA ASN A 4 7.90 -15.68 -16.80
C ASN A 4 9.15 -14.84 -16.44
N LYS A 5 9.12 -13.53 -16.66
CA LYS A 5 10.04 -12.65 -15.98
C LYS A 5 9.70 -12.72 -14.50
N LYS A 6 10.49 -13.44 -13.72
CA LYS A 6 10.49 -13.33 -12.26
C LYS A 6 10.47 -11.85 -11.91
N LEU A 7 9.35 -11.37 -11.36
CA LEU A 7 9.36 -10.10 -10.65
C LEU A 7 10.44 -10.24 -9.58
N ARG A 8 11.51 -9.48 -9.72
CA ARG A 8 12.55 -9.44 -8.69
C ARG A 8 11.84 -9.03 -7.41
N THR A 9 11.88 -9.87 -6.41
CA THR A 9 11.18 -9.60 -5.18
C THR A 9 11.96 -8.49 -4.46
N TRP A 10 11.47 -7.27 -4.56
CA TRP A 10 11.99 -6.12 -3.81
C TRP A 10 12.09 -6.39 -2.30
N LEU A 11 11.38 -7.41 -1.80
CA LEU A 11 11.48 -7.93 -0.45
C LEU A 11 12.87 -8.49 -0.12
N ASP A 12 13.59 -9.00 -1.10
CA ASP A 12 14.95 -9.53 -0.90
C ASP A 12 15.93 -8.41 -0.50
N ASP A 13 15.64 -7.17 -0.86
CA ASP A 13 16.47 -6.00 -0.51
C ASP A 13 16.45 -5.72 1.01
N PHE A 14 15.46 -6.24 1.76
CA PHE A 14 15.36 -6.06 3.21
C PHE A 14 16.16 -7.08 4.03
N ASN A 15 16.66 -8.16 3.43
CA ASN A 15 17.40 -9.24 4.11
C ASN A 15 16.73 -9.76 5.40
N LEU A 16 15.40 -9.87 5.40
CA LEU A 16 14.62 -10.17 6.58
C LEU A 16 14.70 -11.66 6.97
N SER A 17 14.91 -11.92 8.24
CA SER A 17 14.73 -13.25 8.85
C SER A 17 13.28 -13.54 9.27
N HIS A 18 12.41 -12.54 9.23
CA HIS A 18 11.00 -12.56 9.62
C HIS A 18 10.14 -11.82 8.56
N PRO A 19 8.82 -11.91 8.62
CA PRO A 19 7.95 -11.16 7.71
C PRO A 19 8.19 -9.65 7.80
N LEU A 20 8.13 -8.95 6.65
CA LEU A 20 8.20 -7.49 6.60
C LEU A 20 7.04 -6.88 7.40
N VAL A 21 7.35 -6.10 8.41
CA VAL A 21 6.35 -5.46 9.28
C VAL A 21 6.15 -4.00 8.88
N ILE A 22 4.90 -3.65 8.55
CA ILE A 22 4.47 -2.28 8.28
C ILE A 22 3.49 -1.86 9.36
N ALA A 23 3.89 -0.95 10.24
CA ALA A 23 3.08 -0.50 11.37
C ALA A 23 3.04 1.02 11.51
N GLY A 24 2.08 1.53 12.28
CA GLY A 24 1.86 2.95 12.52
C GLY A 24 0.38 3.33 12.56
N PRO A 25 0.04 4.60 12.78
CA PRO A 25 -1.33 5.04 12.98
C PRO A 25 -2.19 4.85 11.73
N CYS A 26 -3.42 4.38 11.93
CA CYS A 26 -4.40 4.30 10.83
C CYS A 26 -4.69 5.70 10.26
N SER A 27 -4.73 6.71 11.13
CA SER A 27 -4.97 8.10 10.80
C SER A 27 -3.90 8.96 11.46
N ALA A 28 -3.18 9.77 10.68
CA ALA A 28 -2.35 10.84 11.20
C ALA A 28 -3.27 12.00 11.57
N GLU A 29 -3.23 12.43 12.82
CA GLU A 29 -4.11 13.48 13.34
C GLU A 29 -3.30 14.70 13.83
N THR A 30 -2.14 14.46 14.43
CA THR A 30 -1.21 15.48 14.86
C THR A 30 0.24 15.05 14.62
N GLU A 31 1.14 16.01 14.44
CA GLU A 31 2.57 15.75 14.31
C GLU A 31 3.12 15.02 15.54
N LYS A 32 2.73 15.46 16.75
CA LYS A 32 3.13 14.82 17.99
C LYS A 32 2.75 13.35 18.05
N GLN A 33 1.51 13.01 17.69
CA GLN A 33 1.05 11.62 17.63
C GLN A 33 1.92 10.79 16.69
N VAL A 34 2.16 11.29 15.48
CA VAL A 34 2.92 10.58 14.43
C VAL A 34 4.36 10.34 14.90
N LEU A 35 5.05 11.36 15.41
CA LEU A 35 6.43 11.24 15.87
C LEU A 35 6.56 10.36 17.12
N THR A 36 5.66 10.50 18.10
CA THR A 36 5.68 9.64 19.30
C THR A 36 5.58 8.17 18.90
N ILE A 37 4.61 7.80 18.05
CA ILE A 37 4.45 6.41 17.60
C ILE A 37 5.68 5.94 16.80
N ALA A 38 6.25 6.80 15.95
CA ALA A 38 7.44 6.44 15.18
C ALA A 38 8.63 6.15 16.06
N HIS A 39 8.85 6.96 17.09
CA HIS A 39 9.94 6.74 18.08
C HIS A 39 9.73 5.47 18.90
N GLU A 40 8.50 5.11 19.25
CA GLU A 40 8.21 3.84 19.94
C GLU A 40 8.43 2.62 19.04
N LEU A 41 8.25 2.77 17.71
CA LEU A 41 8.39 1.68 16.77
C LEU A 41 9.81 1.49 16.22
N LYS A 42 10.68 2.49 16.26
CA LYS A 42 12.02 2.44 15.64
C LYS A 42 12.92 1.33 16.16
N ASP A 43 12.75 0.94 17.42
CA ASP A 43 13.56 -0.07 18.09
C ASP A 43 12.86 -1.45 18.12
N THR A 44 11.86 -1.64 17.25
CA THR A 44 11.12 -2.90 17.06
C THR A 44 11.42 -3.52 15.69
N ASP A 45 10.76 -4.64 15.36
CA ASP A 45 10.88 -5.31 14.05
C ASP A 45 10.16 -4.58 12.91
N VAL A 46 9.68 -3.35 13.13
CA VAL A 46 9.00 -2.55 12.11
C VAL A 46 10.03 -2.01 11.12
N SER A 47 9.83 -2.34 9.84
CA SER A 47 10.70 -1.88 8.76
C SER A 47 10.14 -0.64 8.05
N ILE A 48 8.82 -0.50 8.01
CA ILE A 48 8.14 0.58 7.31
C ILE A 48 7.08 1.20 8.23
N PHE A 49 7.23 2.50 8.49
CA PHE A 49 6.24 3.29 9.22
C PHE A 49 5.11 3.72 8.31
N ARG A 50 3.86 3.44 8.70
CA ARG A 50 2.68 3.87 7.95
C ARG A 50 1.92 4.97 8.67
N ALA A 51 1.41 5.95 7.92
CA ALA A 51 0.39 6.87 8.42
C ALA A 51 -0.61 7.24 7.33
N GLY A 52 -1.90 7.18 7.64
CA GLY A 52 -2.95 7.60 6.71
C GLY A 52 -3.20 9.09 6.82
N ILE A 53 -2.69 9.87 5.88
CA ILE A 53 -2.82 11.34 5.85
C ILE A 53 -4.02 11.80 5.00
N TRP A 54 -4.43 11.00 4.04
CA TRP A 54 -5.66 11.15 3.27
C TRP A 54 -6.61 10.00 3.59
N LYS A 55 -7.85 10.31 3.93
CA LYS A 55 -8.82 9.32 4.41
C LYS A 55 -10.08 9.33 3.54
N PRO A 56 -10.24 8.37 2.62
CA PRO A 56 -11.45 8.26 1.82
C PRO A 56 -12.64 7.89 2.71
N ARG A 57 -13.47 8.87 3.07
CA ARG A 57 -14.67 8.65 3.89
C ARG A 57 -15.89 8.44 3.01
N THR A 58 -16.79 7.60 3.48
CA THR A 58 -18.04 7.30 2.77
C THR A 58 -19.06 8.45 2.90
N ARG A 59 -19.02 9.16 4.02
CA ARG A 59 -19.96 10.26 4.29
C ARG A 59 -19.19 11.57 4.39
N PRO A 60 -19.73 12.67 3.83
CA PRO A 60 -19.15 14.00 4.00
C PRO A 60 -19.18 14.44 5.46
N GLY A 61 -18.34 15.40 5.82
CA GLY A 61 -18.25 15.94 7.17
C GLY A 61 -17.50 15.09 8.20
N MET A 62 -16.98 13.92 7.80
CA MET A 62 -16.05 13.14 8.61
C MET A 62 -14.61 13.62 8.40
N PHE A 63 -13.72 13.34 9.36
CA PHE A 63 -12.31 13.68 9.23
C PHE A 63 -11.68 12.96 8.02
N GLU A 64 -11.33 13.72 7.00
CA GLU A 64 -10.79 13.22 5.72
C GLU A 64 -9.25 13.14 5.70
N GLY A 65 -8.63 13.31 6.86
CA GLY A 65 -7.19 13.32 7.04
C GLY A 65 -6.64 14.74 7.12
N VAL A 66 -5.36 14.84 7.47
CA VAL A 66 -4.65 16.12 7.58
C VAL A 66 -4.16 16.63 6.22
N GLY A 67 -4.20 15.78 5.20
CA GLY A 67 -3.73 16.14 3.87
C GLY A 67 -2.21 16.27 3.76
N ALA A 68 -1.77 17.12 2.86
CA ALA A 68 -0.36 17.26 2.49
C ALA A 68 0.56 17.69 3.65
N ILE A 69 0.05 18.31 4.72
CA ILE A 69 0.87 18.65 5.89
C ILE A 69 1.45 17.39 6.54
N GLY A 70 0.71 16.26 6.49
CA GLY A 70 1.17 14.97 7.02
C GLY A 70 2.40 14.41 6.30
N LEU A 71 2.68 14.82 5.07
CA LEU A 71 3.91 14.43 4.36
C LEU A 71 5.15 15.00 5.03
N LYS A 72 5.08 16.21 5.55
CA LYS A 72 6.17 16.83 6.31
C LYS A 72 6.44 16.05 7.60
N TRP A 73 5.39 15.51 8.23
CA TRP A 73 5.53 14.67 9.42
C TRP A 73 6.17 13.32 9.08
N LEU A 74 5.78 12.71 7.95
CA LEU A 74 6.42 11.47 7.47
C LEU A 74 7.90 11.69 7.14
N LYS A 75 8.25 12.83 6.53
CA LYS A 75 9.64 13.20 6.29
C LYS A 75 10.45 13.29 7.59
N LYS A 76 9.92 13.96 8.63
CA LYS A 76 10.53 13.99 9.96
C LYS A 76 10.68 12.60 10.59
N VAL A 77 9.67 11.74 10.46
CA VAL A 77 9.77 10.34 10.90
C VAL A 77 10.99 9.67 10.30
N LYS A 78 11.18 9.79 8.99
CA LYS A 78 12.32 9.21 8.29
C LYS A 78 13.65 9.80 8.78
N GLU A 79 13.72 11.11 8.94
CA GLU A 79 14.91 11.82 9.41
C GLU A 79 15.29 11.45 10.87
N GLU A 80 14.30 11.30 11.77
CA GLU A 80 14.52 11.08 13.19
C GLU A 80 14.64 9.60 13.58
N THR A 81 14.08 8.68 12.79
CA THR A 81 14.02 7.26 13.14
C THR A 81 14.76 6.34 12.18
N GLY A 82 15.02 6.80 10.95
CA GLY A 82 15.57 5.96 9.87
C GLY A 82 14.54 4.98 9.26
N LEU A 83 13.32 4.93 9.75
CA LEU A 83 12.28 4.07 9.19
C LEU A 83 11.87 4.54 7.80
N MET A 84 11.68 3.62 6.87
CA MET A 84 10.99 3.91 5.62
C MET A 84 9.56 4.33 5.90
N THR A 85 8.99 5.19 5.04
CA THR A 85 7.66 5.72 5.27
C THR A 85 6.68 5.31 4.18
N THR A 86 5.40 5.19 4.54
CA THR A 86 4.35 4.85 3.59
C THR A 86 3.02 5.55 3.89
N THR A 87 2.31 5.91 2.82
CA THR A 87 0.96 6.49 2.89
C THR A 87 0.08 6.06 1.72
N GLU A 88 -1.23 6.28 1.85
CA GLU A 88 -2.22 6.06 0.79
C GLU A 88 -2.15 7.15 -0.26
N VAL A 89 -2.26 6.79 -1.53
CA VAL A 89 -2.47 7.72 -2.64
C VAL A 89 -3.75 7.37 -3.39
N ALA A 90 -4.45 8.38 -3.91
CA ALA A 90 -5.74 8.21 -4.57
C ALA A 90 -5.87 8.96 -5.90
N ASN A 91 -4.84 9.69 -6.33
CA ASN A 91 -4.77 10.41 -7.59
C ASN A 91 -3.31 10.80 -7.90
N ALA A 92 -3.06 11.35 -9.10
CA ALA A 92 -1.73 11.77 -9.53
C ALA A 92 -1.11 12.87 -8.64
N ASN A 93 -1.92 13.80 -8.14
CA ASN A 93 -1.42 14.87 -7.27
C ASN A 93 -0.90 14.31 -5.93
N HIS A 94 -1.58 13.30 -5.35
CA HIS A 94 -1.09 12.64 -4.14
C HIS A 94 0.25 11.93 -4.40
N VAL A 95 0.40 11.29 -5.56
CA VAL A 95 1.67 10.65 -5.97
C VAL A 95 2.78 11.68 -6.07
N LYS A 96 2.55 12.79 -6.80
CA LYS A 96 3.52 13.86 -6.97
C LYS A 96 3.99 14.41 -5.61
N LEU A 97 3.04 14.79 -4.75
CA LEU A 97 3.34 15.33 -3.42
C LEU A 97 4.11 14.32 -2.54
N ALA A 98 3.76 13.04 -2.61
CA ALA A 98 4.44 12.00 -1.85
C ALA A 98 5.89 11.81 -2.33
N ILE A 99 6.14 11.86 -3.65
CA ILE A 99 7.50 11.80 -4.23
C ILE A 99 8.32 13.03 -3.80
N GLU A 100 7.76 14.23 -3.90
CA GLU A 100 8.42 15.49 -3.50
C GLU A 100 8.81 15.52 -2.01
N ASN A 101 8.09 14.77 -1.16
CA ASN A 101 8.39 14.64 0.28
C ASN A 101 9.09 13.33 0.64
N ASP A 102 9.69 12.66 -0.34
CA ASP A 102 10.52 11.46 -0.17
C ASP A 102 9.84 10.30 0.58
N VAL A 103 8.54 10.09 0.36
CA VAL A 103 7.84 8.87 0.82
C VAL A 103 8.35 7.67 0.04
N ASP A 104 8.69 6.58 0.74
CA ASP A 104 9.36 5.42 0.16
C ASP A 104 8.38 4.45 -0.51
N VAL A 105 7.24 4.22 0.12
CA VAL A 105 6.23 3.25 -0.28
C VAL A 105 4.88 3.93 -0.45
N LEU A 106 4.19 3.67 -1.55
CA LEU A 106 2.85 4.21 -1.80
C LEU A 106 1.85 3.07 -1.88
N TRP A 107 0.71 3.17 -1.18
CA TRP A 107 -0.33 2.18 -1.40
C TRP A 107 -1.59 2.79 -2.02
N ILE A 108 -2.19 2.02 -2.92
CA ILE A 108 -3.48 2.33 -3.54
C ILE A 108 -4.57 1.69 -2.68
N GLY A 109 -5.50 2.51 -2.21
CA GLY A 109 -6.57 2.07 -1.32
C GLY A 109 -7.63 1.22 -2.01
N ALA A 110 -8.34 0.38 -1.25
CA ALA A 110 -9.36 -0.52 -1.78
C ALA A 110 -10.50 0.20 -2.51
N ARG A 111 -10.81 1.45 -2.15
CA ARG A 111 -11.81 2.27 -2.85
C ARG A 111 -11.29 2.85 -4.16
N SER A 112 -9.99 3.10 -4.25
CA SER A 112 -9.34 3.54 -5.49
C SER A 112 -9.13 2.38 -6.46
N THR A 113 -8.83 1.19 -5.94
CA THR A 113 -8.62 -0.03 -6.76
C THR A 113 -9.86 -0.42 -7.58
N VAL A 114 -11.07 -0.05 -7.15
CA VAL A 114 -12.30 -0.34 -7.92
C VAL A 114 -12.45 0.53 -9.18
N SER A 115 -11.61 1.55 -9.35
CA SER A 115 -11.67 2.45 -10.52
C SER A 115 -10.44 2.26 -11.39
N PRO A 116 -10.58 1.63 -12.58
CA PRO A 116 -9.48 1.50 -13.53
C PRO A 116 -8.87 2.85 -13.95
N PHE A 117 -9.67 3.92 -14.01
CA PHE A 117 -9.18 5.26 -14.33
C PHE A 117 -8.24 5.80 -13.25
N ILE A 118 -8.61 5.66 -11.98
CA ILE A 118 -7.77 6.11 -10.85
C ILE A 118 -6.47 5.30 -10.79
N VAL A 119 -6.56 3.98 -10.98
CA VAL A 119 -5.36 3.13 -10.99
C VAL A 119 -4.43 3.51 -12.14
N GLN A 120 -4.98 3.78 -13.34
CA GLN A 120 -4.18 4.22 -14.48
C GLN A 120 -3.54 5.58 -14.24
N GLU A 121 -4.30 6.57 -13.75
CA GLU A 121 -3.77 7.90 -13.40
C GLU A 121 -2.60 7.82 -12.42
N ILE A 122 -2.71 6.97 -11.39
CA ILE A 122 -1.65 6.73 -10.42
C ILE A 122 -0.46 6.02 -11.06
N ALA A 123 -0.70 5.03 -11.92
CA ALA A 123 0.34 4.30 -12.63
C ALA A 123 1.16 5.22 -13.53
N ASP A 124 0.49 6.09 -14.29
CA ASP A 124 1.13 7.08 -15.16
C ASP A 124 1.98 8.09 -14.34
N ALA A 125 1.46 8.54 -13.20
CA ALA A 125 2.20 9.44 -12.30
C ALA A 125 3.42 8.80 -11.61
N LEU A 126 3.46 7.46 -11.54
CA LEU A 126 4.56 6.68 -10.98
C LEU A 126 5.59 6.26 -12.02
N GLU A 127 5.31 6.42 -13.31
CA GLU A 127 6.18 6.00 -14.39
C GLU A 127 7.59 6.62 -14.23
N GLY A 128 8.62 5.80 -14.39
CA GLY A 128 10.02 6.23 -14.25
C GLY A 128 10.51 6.40 -12.80
N THR A 129 9.66 6.15 -11.79
CA THR A 129 10.09 6.17 -10.39
C THR A 129 10.55 4.78 -9.92
N ASP A 130 11.38 4.73 -8.86
CA ASP A 130 11.79 3.48 -8.20
C ASP A 130 11.02 3.22 -6.90
N LYS A 131 9.83 3.78 -6.76
CA LYS A 131 9.01 3.64 -5.56
C LYS A 131 8.42 2.23 -5.44
N ILE A 132 8.29 1.76 -4.20
CA ILE A 132 7.53 0.55 -3.89
C ILE A 132 6.04 0.90 -3.93
N VAL A 133 5.26 0.12 -4.66
CA VAL A 133 3.82 0.33 -4.80
C VAL A 133 3.06 -0.88 -4.29
N LEU A 134 2.11 -0.66 -3.40
CA LEU A 134 1.26 -1.70 -2.84
C LEU A 134 -0.19 -1.47 -3.26
N LEU A 135 -0.80 -2.45 -3.92
CA LEU A 135 -2.19 -2.40 -4.36
C LEU A 135 -3.08 -3.20 -3.41
N LYS A 136 -4.01 -2.55 -2.71
CA LYS A 136 -5.03 -3.26 -1.93
C LYS A 136 -6.03 -3.94 -2.83
N ASN A 137 -6.59 -5.09 -2.37
CA ASN A 137 -7.73 -5.68 -3.05
C ASN A 137 -8.91 -4.68 -3.14
N PRO A 138 -9.74 -4.75 -4.20
CA PRO A 138 -10.94 -3.93 -4.29
C PRO A 138 -11.89 -4.16 -3.11
N VAL A 139 -12.83 -3.25 -2.89
CA VAL A 139 -13.81 -3.36 -1.79
C VAL A 139 -14.66 -4.62 -1.95
N ASN A 140 -15.11 -4.89 -3.16
CA ASN A 140 -15.89 -6.08 -3.51
C ASN A 140 -14.97 -7.23 -3.93
N PRO A 141 -15.41 -8.50 -3.82
CA PRO A 141 -14.64 -9.68 -4.21
C PRO A 141 -14.59 -9.83 -5.74
N ASP A 142 -13.97 -8.87 -6.41
CA ASP A 142 -13.79 -8.84 -7.85
C ASP A 142 -12.32 -9.09 -8.21
N LEU A 143 -12.06 -10.33 -8.65
CA LEU A 143 -10.73 -10.78 -9.02
C LEU A 143 -10.21 -10.06 -10.27
N SER A 144 -11.10 -9.79 -11.25
CA SER A 144 -10.72 -9.13 -12.50
C SER A 144 -10.29 -7.69 -12.28
N LEU A 145 -10.96 -6.96 -11.38
CA LEU A 145 -10.53 -5.61 -10.98
C LEU A 145 -9.15 -5.61 -10.32
N TRP A 146 -8.89 -6.60 -9.47
CA TRP A 146 -7.58 -6.66 -8.81
C TRP A 146 -6.47 -7.01 -9.79
N TYR A 147 -6.70 -7.99 -10.67
CA TYR A 147 -5.76 -8.33 -11.75
C TYR A 147 -5.52 -7.15 -12.68
N GLY A 148 -6.58 -6.52 -13.17
CA GLY A 148 -6.47 -5.35 -14.05
C GLY A 148 -5.68 -4.21 -13.41
N GLY A 149 -5.83 -3.99 -12.10
CA GLY A 149 -5.03 -3.01 -11.36
C GLY A 149 -3.55 -3.36 -11.32
N ILE A 150 -3.21 -4.64 -11.05
CA ILE A 150 -1.82 -5.14 -11.07
C ILE A 150 -1.22 -4.99 -12.48
N GLU A 151 -1.95 -5.40 -13.51
CA GLU A 151 -1.49 -5.34 -14.90
C GLU A 151 -1.23 -3.92 -15.38
N ARG A 152 -2.07 -2.93 -14.98
CA ARG A 152 -1.85 -1.51 -15.27
C ARG A 152 -0.55 -1.00 -14.66
N LEU A 153 -0.35 -1.24 -13.37
CA LEU A 153 0.88 -0.85 -12.66
C LEU A 153 2.12 -1.51 -13.28
N TYR A 154 2.02 -2.79 -13.62
CA TYR A 154 3.10 -3.50 -14.28
C TYR A 154 3.40 -2.95 -15.68
N SER A 155 2.37 -2.61 -16.46
CA SER A 155 2.51 -2.04 -17.82
C SER A 155 3.14 -0.65 -17.80
N SER A 156 2.97 0.12 -16.74
CA SER A 156 3.66 1.40 -16.48
C SER A 156 5.06 1.21 -15.88
N ASN A 157 5.65 0.01 -16.03
CA ASN A 157 7.03 -0.31 -15.64
C ASN A 157 7.33 -0.15 -14.15
N ILE A 158 6.34 -0.30 -13.27
CA ILE A 158 6.54 -0.30 -11.82
C ILE A 158 7.15 -1.65 -11.42
N LYS A 159 8.43 -1.64 -11.03
CA LYS A 159 9.23 -2.85 -10.78
C LYS A 159 9.05 -3.40 -9.36
N LYS A 160 8.78 -2.53 -8.39
CA LYS A 160 8.63 -2.87 -6.98
C LYS A 160 7.14 -2.88 -6.62
N LEU A 161 6.44 -3.93 -7.02
CA LEU A 161 4.99 -4.07 -6.85
C LEU A 161 4.67 -5.15 -5.82
N GLY A 162 3.74 -4.85 -4.93
CA GLY A 162 3.17 -5.78 -3.96
C GLY A 162 1.65 -5.65 -3.86
N VAL A 163 1.00 -6.59 -3.18
CA VAL A 163 -0.44 -6.54 -2.95
C VAL A 163 -0.76 -6.60 -1.45
N ILE A 164 -1.85 -5.96 -1.06
CA ILE A 164 -2.37 -5.98 0.30
C ILE A 164 -3.74 -6.63 0.30
N HIS A 165 -3.88 -7.73 1.01
CA HIS A 165 -5.17 -8.34 1.27
C HIS A 165 -5.78 -7.77 2.56
N ARG A 166 -6.96 -7.13 2.45
CA ARG A 166 -7.71 -6.56 3.59
C ARG A 166 -9.05 -7.25 3.84
N GLY A 167 -9.39 -8.26 3.07
CA GLY A 167 -10.71 -8.85 2.97
C GLY A 167 -11.67 -8.00 2.12
N PHE A 168 -12.90 -8.49 1.95
CA PHE A 168 -13.91 -7.93 1.07
C PHE A 168 -15.16 -7.54 1.85
N SER A 169 -15.84 -6.49 1.40
CA SER A 169 -17.12 -6.09 1.97
C SER A 169 -18.22 -7.07 1.53
N SER A 170 -19.11 -7.41 2.45
CA SER A 170 -20.35 -8.12 2.14
C SER A 170 -21.56 -7.32 2.64
N TYR A 171 -22.72 -7.48 1.99
CA TYR A 171 -23.95 -6.87 2.42
C TYR A 171 -24.50 -7.53 3.69
N SER A 172 -24.32 -8.82 3.83
CA SER A 172 -24.76 -9.59 4.98
C SER A 172 -23.88 -9.36 6.20
N LYS A 173 -24.49 -9.45 7.40
CA LYS A 173 -23.71 -9.43 8.65
C LYS A 173 -22.77 -10.63 8.68
N SER A 174 -21.50 -10.38 8.95
CA SER A 174 -20.45 -11.37 9.06
C SER A 174 -19.71 -11.23 10.39
N LYS A 175 -19.04 -12.28 10.83
CA LYS A 175 -18.13 -12.26 11.98
C LYS A 175 -17.03 -11.19 11.82
N TYR A 176 -16.58 -10.97 10.61
CA TYR A 176 -15.52 -10.03 10.29
C TYR A 176 -16.09 -8.80 9.58
N ARG A 177 -15.51 -7.64 9.84
CA ARG A 177 -15.86 -6.40 9.10
C ARG A 177 -15.66 -6.57 7.60
N ASN A 178 -14.66 -7.35 7.19
CA ASN A 178 -14.36 -7.70 5.82
C ASN A 178 -14.08 -9.20 5.77
N ASN A 179 -14.81 -9.93 4.94
CA ASN A 179 -14.59 -11.37 4.77
C ASN A 179 -13.27 -11.63 4.06
N PRO A 180 -12.46 -12.57 4.52
CA PRO A 180 -11.12 -12.79 3.96
C PRO A 180 -11.16 -13.39 2.54
N GLU A 181 -12.15 -14.24 2.18
CA GLU A 181 -12.26 -14.89 0.86
C GLU A 181 -10.89 -15.36 0.33
N TRP A 182 -10.20 -16.18 1.10
CA TRP A 182 -8.79 -16.55 0.91
C TRP A 182 -8.45 -17.09 -0.47
N GLN A 183 -9.40 -17.72 -1.16
CA GLN A 183 -9.24 -18.21 -2.52
C GLN A 183 -8.84 -17.11 -3.51
N ILE A 184 -9.28 -15.86 -3.28
CA ILE A 184 -8.99 -14.72 -4.16
C ILE A 184 -7.53 -14.27 -4.02
N PRO A 185 -7.00 -13.92 -2.84
CA PRO A 185 -5.59 -13.52 -2.72
C PRO A 185 -4.64 -14.67 -3.07
N ILE A 186 -5.02 -15.93 -2.85
CA ILE A 186 -4.23 -17.08 -3.27
C ILE A 186 -4.15 -17.13 -4.81
N ALA A 187 -5.26 -16.97 -5.52
CA ALA A 187 -5.26 -16.92 -6.98
C ALA A 187 -4.40 -15.78 -7.53
N VAL A 188 -4.49 -14.57 -6.94
CA VAL A 188 -3.64 -13.42 -7.32
C VAL A 188 -2.17 -13.74 -7.14
N SER A 189 -1.81 -14.34 -6.02
CA SER A 189 -0.44 -14.74 -5.70
C SER A 189 0.16 -15.69 -6.74
N TYR A 190 -0.58 -16.71 -7.16
CA TYR A 190 -0.11 -17.71 -8.13
C TYR A 190 -0.04 -17.21 -9.57
N THR A 191 -0.86 -16.25 -9.96
CA THR A 191 -1.01 -15.87 -11.36
C THR A 191 -0.22 -14.61 -11.74
N HIS A 192 -0.09 -13.65 -10.84
CA HIS A 192 0.48 -12.33 -11.14
C HIS A 192 1.69 -11.96 -10.30
N LEU A 193 1.83 -12.56 -9.12
CA LEU A 193 2.95 -12.34 -8.22
C LEU A 193 3.64 -13.69 -8.00
N THR A 194 4.86 -13.83 -8.44
CA THR A 194 5.70 -14.91 -7.96
C THR A 194 6.09 -14.59 -6.51
N LEU A 195 5.24 -15.01 -5.57
CA LEU A 195 5.67 -15.03 -4.18
C LEU A 195 6.87 -15.98 -4.06
N PRO A 196 7.90 -15.63 -3.28
CA PRO A 196 8.80 -16.65 -2.80
C PRO A 196 7.93 -17.68 -2.10
N THR A 197 7.96 -18.91 -2.59
CA THR A 197 7.23 -20.03 -2.00
C THR A 197 7.51 -20.05 -0.53
N THR A 198 6.49 -19.80 0.27
CA THR A 198 6.52 -20.01 1.71
C THR A 198 7.11 -21.36 1.96
N ARG A 199 8.20 -21.43 2.71
CA ARG A 199 8.70 -22.68 3.23
C ARG A 199 7.54 -23.33 3.96
N HIS A 200 7.14 -24.50 3.49
CA HIS A 200 6.25 -25.35 4.25
C HIS A 200 6.91 -25.63 5.60
N VAL A 201 6.23 -25.27 6.66
CA VAL A 201 6.49 -25.82 8.00
C VAL A 201 5.74 -27.13 8.08
#